data_9e2aa8ac46920705833bbb97659d153d
#
_entry.id   9e2aa8ac46920705833bbb97659d153d
#
_cell.length_a   1.000
_cell.length_b   1.000
_cell.length_c   1.000
_cell.angle_alpha   90.00
_cell.angle_beta   90.00
_cell.angle_gamma   90.00
#
_symmetry.space_group_name_H-M   'P 1'
#
loop_
_entity.id
_entity.type
_entity.pdbx_description
1 polymer ?
#
loop_
_entity_poly.entity_id
_entity_poly.type
_entity_poly.pdbx_seq_one_letter_code
_entity_poly.pdbx_strand_id
1 'polypeptide(L)'
;MVTKYKRVLLKISGEALLGNQQFGIDYEPVEMIANEIKSIYDKGVEVAVVVGGGNIFRGMKNSAKLGMDQASGDYVGMLATVMNAVALQCALKKINVECRVQTAIAMNQIAEPYVRHRAIRHLEKGRVVIFAAGTGNPFFTTDTASAVSYTHLT
;
A
#
# COMPACT_ATOMS: atom_id res chain seq x y z
N MET A 1 9.05 26.16 -7.38
CA MET A 1 8.00 26.21 -6.36
C MET A 1 8.46 25.46 -5.12
N VAL A 2 8.48 26.11 -3.99
CA VAL A 2 8.91 25.48 -2.73
C VAL A 2 7.74 24.68 -2.18
N THR A 3 7.95 23.38 -1.97
CA THR A 3 6.92 22.53 -1.36
C THR A 3 6.91 22.73 0.15
N LYS A 4 5.71 22.74 0.73
CA LYS A 4 5.53 22.91 2.18
C LYS A 4 6.03 21.70 2.97
N TYR A 5 5.96 20.49 2.37
CA TYR A 5 6.32 19.24 3.03
C TYR A 5 7.48 18.60 2.31
N LYS A 6 8.43 18.08 3.09
CA LYS A 6 9.56 17.32 2.56
C LYS A 6 9.21 15.84 2.36
N ARG A 7 8.33 15.32 3.21
CA ARG A 7 7.94 13.91 3.22
C ARG A 7 6.46 13.79 3.54
N VAL A 8 5.75 12.95 2.79
CA VAL A 8 4.32 12.71 2.99
C VAL A 8 4.03 11.22 3.07
N LEU A 9 3.02 10.88 3.85
CA LEU A 9 2.45 9.53 3.89
C LEU A 9 1.04 9.62 3.30
N LEU A 10 0.84 8.94 2.17
CA LEU A 10 -0.45 8.89 1.50
C LEU A 10 -1.15 7.59 1.86
N LYS A 11 -2.40 7.69 2.27
CA LYS A 11 -3.23 6.52 2.48
C LYS A 11 -4.18 6.37 1.31
N ILE A 12 -4.17 5.20 0.66
CA ILE A 12 -5.01 4.90 -0.49
C ILE A 12 -5.95 3.77 -0.11
N SER A 13 -7.25 4.03 -0.21
CA SER A 13 -8.26 2.98 -0.02
C SER A 13 -8.16 1.95 -1.13
N GLY A 14 -8.29 0.67 -0.79
CA GLY A 14 -8.34 -0.38 -1.81
C GLY A 14 -9.49 -0.16 -2.80
N GLU A 15 -10.57 0.45 -2.34
CA GLU A 15 -11.73 0.74 -3.18
C GLU A 15 -11.40 1.73 -4.31
N ALA A 16 -10.40 2.56 -4.13
CA ALA A 16 -9.93 3.47 -5.17
C ALA A 16 -9.38 2.73 -6.39
N LEU A 17 -9.07 1.43 -6.27
CA LEU A 17 -8.55 0.61 -7.35
C LEU A 17 -9.63 -0.16 -8.11
N LEU A 18 -10.88 -0.03 -7.69
CA LEU A 18 -12.00 -0.77 -8.29
C LEU A 18 -12.42 -0.27 -9.68
N GLY A 19 -12.31 1.03 -9.92
CA GLY A 19 -12.95 1.61 -11.09
C GLY A 19 -14.45 1.38 -11.06
N ASN A 20 -15.00 0.84 -12.14
CA ASN A 20 -16.42 0.51 -12.26
C ASN A 20 -16.76 -0.93 -11.87
N GLN A 21 -15.78 -1.67 -11.35
CA GLN A 21 -15.94 -3.08 -10.96
C GLN A 21 -16.49 -3.19 -9.55
N GLN A 22 -17.11 -4.31 -9.25
CA GLN A 22 -17.59 -4.60 -7.88
C GLN A 22 -16.48 -5.08 -6.97
N PHE A 23 -15.46 -5.71 -7.53
CA PHE A 23 -14.27 -6.13 -6.78
C PHE A 23 -13.10 -6.25 -7.75
N GLY A 24 -11.91 -6.31 -7.20
CA GLY A 24 -10.69 -6.52 -7.98
C GLY A 24 -9.91 -5.24 -8.20
N ILE A 25 -9.00 -5.29 -9.16
CA ILE A 25 -8.10 -4.20 -9.52
C ILE A 25 -8.37 -3.83 -10.97
N ASP A 26 -8.69 -2.56 -11.21
CA ASP A 26 -8.86 -2.05 -12.56
C ASP A 26 -7.62 -1.24 -12.96
N TYR A 27 -7.20 -1.39 -14.19
CA TYR A 27 -6.00 -0.76 -14.74
C TYR A 27 -6.06 0.78 -14.68
N GLU A 28 -7.17 1.37 -15.12
CA GLU A 28 -7.27 2.83 -15.23
C GLU A 28 -7.09 3.55 -13.90
N PRO A 29 -7.80 3.19 -12.81
CA PRO A 29 -7.59 3.88 -11.55
C PRO A 29 -6.20 3.66 -10.96
N VAL A 30 -5.59 2.49 -11.16
CA VAL A 30 -4.20 2.24 -10.71
C VAL A 30 -3.25 3.18 -11.45
N GLU A 31 -3.41 3.33 -12.75
CA GLU A 31 -2.60 4.24 -13.56
C GLU A 31 -2.79 5.69 -13.12
N MET A 32 -4.02 6.12 -12.86
CA MET A 32 -4.31 7.46 -12.36
C MET A 32 -3.61 7.74 -11.03
N ILE A 33 -3.70 6.79 -10.10
CA ILE A 33 -3.05 6.92 -8.78
C ILE A 33 -1.53 6.98 -8.94
N ALA A 34 -0.97 6.15 -9.79
CA ALA A 34 0.47 6.17 -10.04
C ALA A 34 0.91 7.53 -10.60
N ASN A 35 0.15 8.11 -11.51
CA ASN A 35 0.45 9.44 -12.05
C ASN A 35 0.32 10.54 -11.01
N GLU A 36 -0.66 10.44 -10.11
CA GLU A 36 -0.80 11.39 -9.00
C GLU A 36 0.39 11.31 -8.05
N ILE A 37 0.83 10.11 -7.71
CA ILE A 37 2.03 9.91 -6.89
C ILE A 37 3.24 10.51 -7.58
N LYS A 38 3.39 10.26 -8.88
CA LYS A 38 4.50 10.81 -9.65
C LYS A 38 4.49 12.34 -9.64
N SER A 39 3.33 12.97 -9.72
CA SER A 39 3.25 14.43 -9.71
C SER A 39 3.77 15.03 -8.40
N ILE A 40 3.54 14.35 -7.27
CA ILE A 40 4.08 14.76 -5.97
C ILE A 40 5.59 14.46 -5.90
N TYR A 41 5.97 13.28 -6.33
CA TYR A 41 7.36 12.81 -6.36
C TYR A 41 8.25 13.74 -7.20
N ASP A 42 7.76 14.18 -8.36
CA ASP A 42 8.51 15.05 -9.26
C ASP A 42 8.79 16.44 -8.67
N LYS A 43 8.06 16.83 -7.62
CA LYS A 43 8.30 18.07 -6.89
C LYS A 43 9.42 17.95 -5.85
N GLY A 44 10.08 16.80 -5.78
CA GLY A 44 11.14 16.55 -4.81
C GLY A 44 10.65 16.11 -3.44
N VAL A 45 9.35 15.76 -3.32
CA VAL A 45 8.78 15.27 -2.07
C VAL A 45 9.04 13.77 -1.94
N GLU A 46 9.47 13.34 -0.76
CA GLU A 46 9.58 11.92 -0.43
C GLU A 46 8.17 11.37 -0.17
N VAL A 47 7.81 10.28 -0.85
CA VAL A 47 6.46 9.74 -0.80
C VAL A 47 6.45 8.32 -0.24
N ALA A 48 5.73 8.13 0.85
CA ALA A 48 5.38 6.83 1.37
C ALA A 48 3.88 6.61 1.17
N VAL A 49 3.48 5.37 0.89
CA VAL A 49 2.10 5.03 0.58
C VAL A 49 1.66 3.85 1.44
N VAL A 50 0.47 3.94 2.00
CA VAL A 50 -0.20 2.82 2.64
C VAL A 50 -1.45 2.51 1.82
N VAL A 51 -1.63 1.27 1.42
CA VAL A 51 -2.76 0.86 0.58
C VAL A 51 -3.63 -0.15 1.32
N GLY A 52 -4.94 0.04 1.24
CA GLY A 52 -5.92 -0.88 1.80
C GLY A 52 -6.23 -2.05 0.87
N GLY A 53 -7.10 -2.95 1.31
CA GLY A 53 -7.46 -4.16 0.59
C GLY A 53 -8.96 -4.34 0.33
N GLY A 54 -9.77 -3.31 0.56
CA GLY A 54 -11.22 -3.42 0.49
C GLY A 54 -11.77 -3.83 -0.87
N ASN A 55 -11.05 -3.54 -1.94
CA ASN A 55 -11.45 -3.92 -3.31
C ASN A 55 -11.44 -5.44 -3.52
N ILE A 56 -10.56 -6.14 -2.83
CA ILE A 56 -10.46 -7.61 -2.91
C ILE A 56 -11.33 -8.25 -1.82
N PHE A 57 -11.18 -7.78 -0.58
CA PHE A 57 -11.84 -8.39 0.58
C PHE A 57 -13.36 -8.28 0.51
N ARG A 58 -13.90 -7.16 -0.01
CA ARG A 58 -15.35 -6.98 -0.17
C ARG A 58 -16.00 -7.99 -1.11
N GLY A 59 -15.25 -8.48 -2.10
CA GLY A 59 -15.73 -9.53 -2.99
C GLY A 59 -15.93 -10.85 -2.26
N MET A 60 -15.41 -10.98 -1.05
CA MET A 60 -15.52 -12.16 -0.20
C MET A 60 -16.59 -11.98 0.87
N LYS A 61 -17.73 -11.36 0.55
CA LYS A 61 -18.83 -11.11 1.48
C LYS A 61 -19.36 -12.37 2.16
N ASN A 62 -19.11 -13.53 1.59
CA ASN A 62 -19.55 -14.81 2.09
C ASN A 62 -18.46 -15.56 2.86
N SER A 63 -17.46 -14.84 3.39
CA SER A 63 -16.36 -15.47 4.12
C SER A 63 -16.84 -16.33 5.28
N ALA A 64 -17.91 -15.91 5.97
CA ALA A 64 -18.52 -16.70 7.05
C ALA A 64 -19.07 -18.04 6.54
N LYS A 65 -19.57 -18.09 5.30
CA LYS A 65 -20.03 -19.33 4.67
C LYS A 65 -18.89 -20.27 4.33
N LEU A 66 -17.68 -19.74 4.18
CA LEU A 66 -16.48 -20.54 3.95
C LEU A 66 -15.89 -21.07 5.26
N GLY A 67 -16.48 -20.75 6.40
CA GLY A 67 -15.98 -21.16 7.70
C GLY A 67 -14.75 -20.37 8.15
N MET A 68 -14.52 -19.21 7.56
CA MET A 68 -13.36 -18.37 7.87
C MET A 68 -13.59 -17.63 9.20
N ASP A 69 -12.68 -17.81 10.15
CA ASP A 69 -12.70 -17.05 11.40
C ASP A 69 -12.19 -15.62 11.17
N GLN A 70 -12.27 -14.78 12.19
CA GLN A 70 -11.86 -13.39 12.07
C GLN A 70 -10.36 -13.25 11.77
N ALA A 71 -9.52 -14.03 12.44
CA ALA A 71 -8.08 -13.97 12.22
C ALA A 71 -7.73 -14.34 10.78
N SER A 72 -8.33 -15.39 10.23
CA SER A 72 -8.13 -15.79 8.84
C SER A 72 -8.62 -14.73 7.88
N GLY A 73 -9.78 -14.13 8.16
CA GLY A 73 -10.31 -13.02 7.37
C GLY A 73 -9.38 -11.82 7.36
N ASP A 74 -8.81 -11.50 8.51
CA ASP A 74 -7.85 -10.39 8.62
C ASP A 74 -6.58 -10.67 7.82
N TYR A 75 -6.09 -11.93 7.83
CA TYR A 75 -4.95 -12.30 6.99
C TYR A 75 -5.27 -12.21 5.51
N VAL A 76 -6.45 -12.62 5.09
CA VAL A 76 -6.89 -12.44 3.69
C VAL A 76 -6.88 -10.96 3.33
N GLY A 77 -7.38 -10.10 4.22
CA GLY A 77 -7.35 -8.65 4.02
C GLY A 77 -5.93 -8.11 3.90
N MET A 78 -5.00 -8.59 4.72
CA MET A 78 -3.59 -8.21 4.63
C MET A 78 -2.97 -8.64 3.29
N LEU A 79 -3.25 -9.86 2.85
CA LEU A 79 -2.79 -10.34 1.55
C LEU A 79 -3.36 -9.52 0.40
N ALA A 80 -4.60 -9.07 0.52
CA ALA A 80 -5.22 -8.17 -0.46
C ALA A 80 -4.44 -6.86 -0.58
N THR A 81 -3.94 -6.31 0.53
CA THR A 81 -3.12 -5.11 0.49
C THR A 81 -1.81 -5.34 -0.25
N VAL A 82 -1.22 -6.53 -0.11
CA VAL A 82 0.00 -6.89 -0.83
C VAL A 82 -0.24 -6.94 -2.33
N MET A 83 -1.36 -7.53 -2.76
CA MET A 83 -1.73 -7.56 -4.18
C MET A 83 -1.83 -6.14 -4.73
N ASN A 84 -2.51 -5.25 -4.03
CA ASN A 84 -2.66 -3.86 -4.44
C ASN A 84 -1.32 -3.13 -4.48
N ALA A 85 -0.47 -3.36 -3.49
CA ALA A 85 0.85 -2.74 -3.42
C ALA A 85 1.73 -3.15 -4.61
N VAL A 86 1.72 -4.42 -4.96
CA VAL A 86 2.49 -4.94 -6.10
C VAL A 86 1.96 -4.37 -7.41
N ALA A 87 0.63 -4.30 -7.57
CA ALA A 87 0.02 -3.71 -8.76
C ALA A 87 0.41 -2.24 -8.92
N LEU A 88 0.38 -1.49 -7.82
CA LEU A 88 0.76 -0.08 -7.82
C LEU A 88 2.27 0.09 -8.11
N GLN A 89 3.10 -0.79 -7.56
CA GLN A 89 4.54 -0.80 -7.85
C GLN A 89 4.79 -0.98 -9.34
N CYS A 90 4.10 -1.92 -9.98
CA CYS A 90 4.22 -2.14 -11.42
C CYS A 90 3.84 -0.89 -12.23
N ALA A 91 2.75 -0.23 -11.84
CA ALA A 91 2.31 0.99 -12.51
C ALA A 91 3.32 2.13 -12.36
N LEU A 92 3.91 2.28 -11.18
CA LEU A 92 4.94 3.29 -10.92
C LEU A 92 6.21 3.01 -11.72
N LYS A 93 6.64 1.75 -11.78
CA LYS A 93 7.79 1.36 -12.59
C LYS A 93 7.59 1.70 -14.06
N LYS A 94 6.39 1.50 -14.58
CA LYS A 94 6.05 1.78 -15.96
C LYS A 94 6.26 3.26 -16.32
N ILE A 95 6.09 4.14 -15.36
CA ILE A 95 6.29 5.60 -15.55
C ILE A 95 7.61 6.09 -14.95
N ASN A 96 8.57 5.18 -14.76
CA ASN A 96 9.93 5.47 -14.32
C ASN A 96 10.05 6.06 -12.92
N VAL A 97 9.17 5.65 -12.04
CA VAL A 97 9.27 5.98 -10.61
C VAL A 97 9.80 4.77 -9.86
N GLU A 98 10.98 4.90 -9.24
CA GLU A 98 11.53 3.85 -8.41
C GLU A 98 10.67 3.65 -7.18
N CYS A 99 10.35 2.39 -6.89
CA CYS A 99 9.43 2.04 -5.82
C CYS A 99 9.86 0.75 -5.13
N ARG A 100 9.67 0.69 -3.83
CA ARG A 100 9.87 -0.53 -3.04
C ARG A 100 8.62 -0.83 -2.23
N VAL A 101 8.23 -2.10 -2.21
CA VAL A 101 7.15 -2.56 -1.36
C VAL A 101 7.73 -3.18 -0.11
N GLN A 102 7.27 -2.76 1.06
CA GLN A 102 7.61 -3.37 2.34
C GLN A 102 6.36 -3.96 2.96
N THR A 103 6.51 -5.12 3.59
CA THR A 103 5.39 -5.84 4.18
C THR A 103 5.66 -6.21 5.62
N ALA A 104 4.64 -6.13 6.45
CA ALA A 104 4.72 -6.56 7.85
C ALA A 104 4.70 -8.09 8.01
N ILE A 105 4.25 -8.83 6.97
CA ILE A 105 4.29 -10.29 6.94
C ILE A 105 5.45 -10.72 6.05
N ALA A 106 6.30 -11.62 6.54
CA ALA A 106 7.45 -12.08 5.77
C ALA A 106 7.03 -12.80 4.50
N MET A 107 7.43 -12.28 3.36
CA MET A 107 7.22 -12.86 2.04
C MET A 107 8.32 -12.37 1.08
N ASN A 108 9.55 -12.74 1.38
CA ASN A 108 10.75 -12.14 0.80
C ASN A 108 10.84 -12.26 -0.72
N GLN A 109 10.14 -13.21 -1.34
CA GLN A 109 10.10 -13.36 -2.80
C GLN A 109 9.30 -12.24 -3.48
N ILE A 110 8.46 -11.53 -2.74
CA ILE A 110 7.52 -10.56 -3.30
C ILE A 110 7.85 -9.15 -2.83
N ALA A 111 8.17 -8.98 -1.54
CA ALA A 111 8.36 -7.68 -0.92
C ALA A 111 9.39 -7.75 0.20
N GLU A 112 10.02 -6.61 0.49
CA GLU A 112 10.95 -6.52 1.60
C GLU A 112 10.21 -6.60 2.94
N PRO A 113 10.80 -7.21 3.98
CA PRO A 113 10.28 -7.05 5.34
C PRO A 113 10.28 -5.58 5.75
N TYR A 114 9.27 -5.14 6.49
CA TYR A 114 9.24 -3.78 7.00
C TYR A 114 10.36 -3.58 8.01
N VAL A 115 11.25 -2.65 7.70
CA VAL A 115 12.31 -2.19 8.60
C VAL A 115 12.31 -0.67 8.51
N ARG A 116 12.08 -0.01 9.65
CA ARG A 116 11.90 1.44 9.70
C ARG A 116 13.02 2.21 9.00
N HIS A 117 14.27 2.01 9.38
CA HIS A 117 15.32 2.80 8.77
C HIS A 117 15.69 2.40 7.36
N ARG A 118 15.33 1.20 6.92
CA ARG A 118 15.44 0.84 5.51
C ARG A 118 14.43 1.61 4.69
N ALA A 119 13.20 1.77 5.20
CA ALA A 119 12.17 2.59 4.55
C ALA A 119 12.62 4.05 4.44
N ILE A 120 13.15 4.61 5.52
CA ILE A 120 13.67 5.97 5.53
C ILE A 120 14.79 6.13 4.49
N ARG A 121 15.70 5.17 4.43
CA ARG A 121 16.79 5.18 3.45
C ARG A 121 16.27 5.16 2.02
N HIS A 122 15.26 4.36 1.72
CA HIS A 122 14.62 4.36 0.39
C HIS A 122 14.07 5.75 0.06
N LEU A 123 13.38 6.37 1.00
CA LEU A 123 12.81 7.70 0.81
C LEU A 123 13.89 8.74 0.55
N GLU A 124 14.97 8.70 1.33
CA GLU A 124 16.09 9.61 1.16
C GLU A 124 16.79 9.45 -0.20
N LYS A 125 16.77 8.24 -0.75
CA LYS A 125 17.33 7.95 -2.07
C LYS A 125 16.37 8.23 -3.22
N GLY A 126 15.23 8.84 -2.93
CA GLY A 126 14.26 9.19 -3.96
C GLY A 126 13.46 8.00 -4.48
N ARG A 127 13.17 7.03 -3.62
CA ARG A 127 12.29 5.90 -3.96
C ARG A 127 10.96 6.05 -3.22
N VAL A 128 9.88 5.78 -3.91
CA VAL A 128 8.56 5.65 -3.28
C VAL A 128 8.54 4.35 -2.49
N VAL A 129 8.01 4.38 -1.27
CA VAL A 129 7.84 3.16 -0.47
C VAL A 129 6.36 2.89 -0.27
N ILE A 130 5.92 1.69 -0.57
CA ILE A 130 4.54 1.25 -0.37
C ILE A 130 4.54 0.23 0.77
N PHE A 131 3.75 0.49 1.80
CA PHE A 131 3.61 -0.42 2.94
C PHE A 131 2.36 -1.28 2.78
N ALA A 132 2.51 -2.57 2.98
CA ALA A 132 1.46 -3.56 2.84
C ALA A 132 1.35 -4.43 4.09
N ALA A 133 0.24 -5.16 4.19
CA ALA A 133 -0.07 -6.09 5.28
C ALA A 133 -0.33 -5.43 6.64
N GLY A 134 -0.61 -4.12 6.67
CA GLY A 134 -0.96 -3.42 7.89
C GLY A 134 0.09 -3.56 8.99
N THR A 135 -0.30 -4.02 10.17
CA THR A 135 0.63 -4.33 11.28
C THR A 135 1.18 -5.75 11.20
N GLY A 136 0.66 -6.58 10.30
CA GLY A 136 0.98 -8.01 10.24
C GLY A 136 0.25 -8.84 11.29
N ASN A 137 -0.59 -8.23 12.11
CA ASN A 137 -1.33 -8.90 13.19
C ASN A 137 -2.83 -8.89 12.90
N PRO A 138 -3.55 -10.00 13.14
CA PRO A 138 -5.01 -10.01 13.08
C PRO A 138 -5.62 -8.99 14.04
N PHE A 139 -6.85 -8.56 13.78
CA PHE A 139 -7.62 -7.62 14.57
C PHE A 139 -7.13 -6.17 14.53
N PHE A 140 -6.12 -5.86 13.70
CA PHE A 140 -5.66 -4.50 13.44
C PHE A 140 -5.92 -4.11 11.98
N THR A 141 -6.11 -2.81 11.74
CA THR A 141 -6.42 -2.28 10.40
C THR A 141 -5.21 -1.60 9.78
N THR A 142 -5.33 -1.28 8.48
CA THR A 142 -4.35 -0.45 7.79
C THR A 142 -4.24 0.94 8.44
N ASP A 143 -5.37 1.48 8.94
CA ASP A 143 -5.37 2.75 9.66
C ASP A 143 -4.52 2.67 10.93
N THR A 144 -4.64 1.57 11.67
CA THR A 144 -3.82 1.33 12.86
C THR A 144 -2.35 1.29 12.50
N ALA A 145 -1.99 0.61 11.41
CA ALA A 145 -0.60 0.55 10.95
C ALA A 145 -0.07 1.94 10.60
N SER A 146 -0.87 2.76 9.91
CA SER A 146 -0.49 4.12 9.58
C SER A 146 -0.24 4.96 10.83
N ALA A 147 -1.10 4.82 11.84
CA ALA A 147 -1.00 5.59 13.07
C ALA A 147 0.13 5.15 13.99
N VAL A 148 0.45 3.85 14.04
CA VAL A 148 1.39 3.30 15.02
C VAL A 148 2.75 2.99 14.42
N SER A 149 2.77 2.29 13.28
CA SER A 149 4.02 1.77 12.71
C SER A 149 4.72 2.78 11.81
N TYR A 150 3.97 3.52 11.02
CA TYR A 150 4.52 4.35 9.95
C TYR A 150 4.67 5.83 10.31
N THR A 151 4.05 6.31 11.37
CA THR A 151 4.22 7.71 11.81
C THR A 151 5.68 8.02 12.17
N HIS A 152 6.46 7.02 12.55
CA HIS A 152 7.88 7.19 12.84
C HIS A 152 8.73 7.56 11.61
N LEU A 153 8.15 7.49 10.41
CA LEU A 153 8.85 7.87 9.18
C LEU A 153 8.90 9.38 8.98
N THR A 154 7.99 10.10 9.60
CA THR A 154 7.93 11.55 9.52
C THR A 154 8.61 12.20 10.71
#